data_d29e85b4c0152cf58190f93a4265241c
#
_entry.id   d29e85b4c0152cf58190f93a4265241c
#
_cell.length_a   1.000
_cell.length_b   1.000
_cell.length_c   1.000
_cell.angle_alpha   90.00
_cell.angle_beta   90.00
_cell.angle_gamma   90.00
#
_symmetry.space_group_name_H-M   'P 1'
#
loop_
_entity.id
_entity.type
_entity.pdbx_description
1 polymer ?
#
loop_
_entity_poly.entity_id
_entity_poly.type
_entity_poly.pdbx_seq_one_letter_code
_entity_poly.pdbx_strand_id
1 'polypeptide(L)'
;MKTYNFRIVVEPDGERWHAYCPALVGQGGATWGHTKQEAVENIQEVVQMVVESLMEHGEPLPAEPADQVQVSGEPQVAVIV
;
A
#
# COMPACT_ATOMS: atom_id res chain seq x y z
N MET A 1 -18.78 1.72 -6.81
CA MET A 1 -17.84 1.25 -5.80
C MET A 1 -16.84 0.31 -6.45
N LYS A 2 -15.57 0.61 -6.39
CA LYS A 2 -14.51 -0.21 -7.00
C LYS A 2 -13.52 -0.62 -5.92
N THR A 3 -12.98 -1.82 -6.06
CA THR A 3 -11.93 -2.33 -5.17
C THR A 3 -10.61 -2.33 -5.92
N TYR A 4 -9.61 -1.68 -5.34
CA TYR A 4 -8.25 -1.66 -5.85
C TYR A 4 -7.36 -2.44 -4.89
N ASN A 5 -6.58 -3.36 -5.43
CA ASN A 5 -5.63 -4.14 -4.65
C ASN A 5 -4.22 -3.59 -4.90
N PHE A 6 -3.54 -3.24 -3.82
CA PHE A 6 -2.18 -2.74 -3.88
C PHE A 6 -1.25 -3.76 -3.24
N ARG A 7 -0.22 -4.14 -3.97
CA ARG A 7 0.84 -4.97 -3.42
C ARG A 7 1.70 -4.12 -2.50
N ILE A 8 2.04 -4.67 -1.35
CA ILE A 8 2.97 -4.04 -0.42
C ILE A 8 4.17 -4.94 -0.19
N VAL A 9 5.30 -4.30 0.10
CA VAL A 9 6.54 -5.00 0.46
C VAL A 9 6.85 -4.65 1.90
N VAL A 10 7.14 -5.67 2.71
CA VAL A 10 7.51 -5.50 4.11
C VAL A 10 8.82 -6.22 4.33
N GLU A 11 9.82 -5.50 4.81
CA GLU A 11 11.17 -6.03 4.98
C GLU A 11 11.82 -5.52 6.26
N PRO A 12 12.72 -6.29 6.86
CA PRO A 12 13.43 -5.82 8.05
C PRO A 12 14.40 -4.69 7.68
N ASP A 13 14.48 -3.70 8.56
CA ASP A 13 15.36 -2.54 8.40
C ASP A 13 15.97 -2.21 9.77
N GLY A 14 17.09 -2.86 10.09
CA GLY A 14 17.71 -2.71 11.40
C GLY A 14 16.84 -3.30 12.50
N GLU A 15 16.49 -2.47 13.48
CA GLU A 15 15.65 -2.88 14.61
C GLU A 15 14.16 -2.68 14.35
N ARG A 16 13.79 -2.26 13.15
CA ARG A 16 12.41 -2.01 12.78
C ARG A 16 12.08 -2.64 11.42
N TRP A 17 10.84 -2.51 11.02
CA TRP A 17 10.35 -3.04 9.76
C TRP A 17 9.93 -1.90 8.84
N HIS A 18 10.37 -1.94 7.60
CA HIS A 18 10.00 -1.00 6.57
C HIS A 18 8.89 -1.61 5.72
N ALA A 19 7.87 -0.81 5.42
CA ALA A 19 6.77 -1.23 4.55
C ALA A 19 6.53 -0.16 3.49
N TYR A 20 6.32 -0.58 2.26
CA TYR A 20 6.02 0.37 1.19
C TYR A 20 5.13 -0.27 0.14
N CYS A 21 4.46 0.59 -0.60
CA CYS A 21 3.65 0.20 -1.75
C CYS A 21 4.38 0.68 -3.01
N PRO A 22 4.92 -0.22 -3.85
CA PRO A 22 5.69 0.19 -5.03
C PRO A 22 4.92 1.12 -5.96
N ALA A 23 3.61 0.91 -6.10
CA ALA A 23 2.79 1.74 -6.96
C ALA A 23 2.60 3.16 -6.42
N LEU A 24 2.75 3.38 -5.12
CA LEU A 24 2.47 4.66 -4.47
C LEU A 24 3.70 5.30 -3.82
N VAL A 25 4.87 4.72 -4.03
CA VAL A 25 6.11 5.21 -3.42
C VAL A 25 6.38 6.68 -3.78
N GLY A 26 6.10 7.07 -5.02
CA GLY A 26 6.26 8.45 -5.45
C GLY A 26 5.29 9.44 -4.80
N GLN A 27 4.22 8.94 -4.18
CA GLN A 27 3.23 9.75 -3.48
C GLN A 27 3.34 9.61 -1.96
N GLY A 28 4.45 9.09 -1.46
CA GLY A 28 4.65 8.92 -0.04
C GLY A 28 4.12 7.60 0.53
N GLY A 29 3.96 6.60 -0.30
CA GLY A 29 3.43 5.29 0.10
C GLY A 29 4.45 4.40 0.80
N ALA A 30 5.05 4.87 1.90
CA ALA A 30 6.04 4.14 2.68
C ALA A 30 5.91 4.48 4.17
N THR A 31 6.24 3.51 5.02
CA THR A 31 6.18 3.69 6.46
C THR A 31 7.06 2.64 7.18
N TRP A 32 7.09 2.69 8.49
CA TRP A 32 7.84 1.77 9.35
C TRP A 32 6.96 1.28 10.49
N GLY A 33 7.41 0.22 11.13
CA GLY A 33 6.83 -0.28 12.36
C GLY A 33 7.89 -0.98 13.19
N HIS A 34 7.62 -1.18 14.48
CA HIS A 34 8.53 -1.89 15.38
C HIS A 34 8.47 -3.40 15.15
N THR A 35 7.35 -3.88 14.64
CA THR A 35 7.15 -5.29 14.28
C THR A 35 6.66 -5.37 12.84
N LYS A 36 6.76 -6.56 12.26
CA LYS A 36 6.23 -6.80 10.92
C LYS A 36 4.74 -6.47 10.86
N GLN A 37 3.97 -6.93 11.85
CA GLN A 37 2.52 -6.69 11.90
C GLN A 37 2.21 -5.20 11.99
N GLU A 38 2.94 -4.47 12.83
CA GLU A 38 2.75 -3.02 12.96
C GLU A 38 3.05 -2.32 11.64
N ALA A 39 4.12 -2.71 10.94
CA ALA A 39 4.44 -2.14 9.64
C ALA A 39 3.33 -2.40 8.62
N VAL A 40 2.75 -3.61 8.61
CA VAL A 40 1.63 -3.94 7.73
C VAL A 40 0.40 -3.07 8.05
N GLU A 41 0.07 -2.91 9.31
CA GLU A 41 -1.05 -2.08 9.73
C GLU A 41 -0.83 -0.62 9.33
N ASN A 42 0.38 -0.12 9.54
CA ASN A 42 0.71 1.26 9.20
C ASN A 42 0.66 1.51 7.70
N ILE A 43 1.15 0.58 6.89
CA ILE A 43 1.12 0.77 5.43
C ILE A 43 -0.32 0.71 4.89
N GLN A 44 -1.20 -0.07 5.51
CA GLN A 44 -2.61 -0.08 5.12
C GLN A 44 -3.23 1.31 5.27
N GLU A 45 -2.97 1.97 6.39
CA GLU A 45 -3.46 3.34 6.62
C GLU A 45 -2.85 4.33 5.62
N VAL A 46 -1.54 4.21 5.36
CA VAL A 46 -0.85 5.09 4.43
C VAL A 46 -1.41 4.93 3.01
N VAL A 47 -1.61 3.70 2.55
CA VAL A 47 -2.17 3.44 1.22
C VAL A 47 -3.56 4.04 1.10
N GLN A 48 -4.40 3.86 2.10
CA GLN A 48 -5.75 4.41 2.09
C GLN A 48 -5.73 5.94 2.04
N MET A 49 -4.88 6.58 2.84
CA MET A 49 -4.76 8.04 2.84
C MET A 49 -4.28 8.57 1.49
N VAL A 50 -3.29 7.90 0.88
CA VAL A 50 -2.78 8.32 -0.42
C VAL A 50 -3.85 8.17 -1.50
N VAL A 51 -4.58 7.06 -1.51
CA VAL A 51 -5.66 6.84 -2.49
C VAL A 51 -6.76 7.90 -2.33
N GLU A 52 -7.19 8.17 -1.10
CA GLU A 52 -8.20 9.19 -0.84
C GLU A 52 -7.73 10.57 -1.32
N SER A 53 -6.46 10.90 -1.07
CA SER A 53 -5.89 12.17 -1.51
C SER A 53 -5.87 12.28 -3.03
N LEU A 54 -5.46 11.23 -3.74
CA LEU A 54 -5.45 11.22 -5.19
C LEU A 54 -6.85 11.40 -5.77
N MET A 55 -7.84 10.72 -5.20
CA MET A 55 -9.22 10.85 -5.64
C MET A 55 -9.78 12.24 -5.39
N GLU A 56 -9.47 12.82 -4.23
CA GLU A 56 -9.91 14.17 -3.88
C GLU A 56 -9.38 15.21 -4.87
N HIS A 57 -8.16 15.01 -5.36
CA HIS A 57 -7.55 15.90 -6.35
C HIS A 57 -7.88 15.53 -7.79
N GLY A 58 -8.69 14.50 -8.00
CA GLY A 58 -9.05 14.06 -9.35
C GLY A 58 -7.91 13.41 -10.12
N GLU A 59 -6.88 12.95 -9.43
CA GLU A 59 -5.74 12.30 -10.06
C GLU A 59 -6.00 10.81 -10.28
N PRO A 60 -5.47 10.22 -11.38
CA PRO A 60 -5.65 8.80 -11.62
C PRO A 60 -4.92 7.97 -10.58
N LEU A 61 -5.53 6.85 -10.18
CA LEU A 61 -4.91 5.92 -9.25
C LEU A 61 -3.88 5.06 -10.01
N PRO A 62 -2.64 4.97 -9.52
CA PRO A 62 -1.63 4.11 -10.12
C PRO A 62 -1.82 2.66 -9.67
N ALA A 63 -3.03 2.16 -9.80
CA ALA A 63 -3.39 0.80 -9.41
C ALA A 63 -3.44 -0.08 -10.63
N GLU A 64 -2.87 -1.27 -10.54
CA GLU A 64 -3.04 -2.27 -11.56
C GLU A 64 -4.45 -2.85 -11.46
N PRO A 65 -5.05 -3.26 -12.58
CA PRO A 65 -6.33 -3.95 -12.54
C PRO A 65 -6.28 -5.16 -11.62
N ALA A 66 -7.37 -5.40 -10.91
CA ALA A 66 -7.44 -6.48 -9.93
C ALA A 66 -7.15 -7.86 -10.54
N ASP A 67 -7.44 -8.04 -11.82
CA ASP A 67 -7.19 -9.28 -12.53
C ASP A 67 -5.71 -9.55 -12.82
N GLN A 68 -4.86 -8.56 -12.64
CA GLN A 68 -3.42 -8.70 -12.80
C GLN A 68 -2.70 -8.91 -11.47
N VAL A 69 -3.43 -8.98 -10.38
CA VAL A 69 -2.85 -9.26 -9.09
C VAL A 69 -2.42 -10.71 -9.04
N GLN A 70 -1.11 -10.93 -9.13
CA GLN A 70 -0.56 -12.27 -8.96
C GLN A 70 -0.61 -12.65 -7.51
N VAL A 71 -1.07 -13.86 -7.24
CA VAL A 71 -1.02 -14.43 -5.90
C VAL A 71 0.44 -14.83 -5.65
N SER A 72 1.29 -13.85 -5.34
CA SER A 72 2.57 -14.12 -4.73
C SER A 72 2.31 -14.10 -3.23
N GLY A 73 3.10 -14.77 -2.43
CA GLY A 73 2.93 -14.77 -0.98
C GLY A 73 3.15 -13.40 -0.32
N GLU A 74 3.10 -12.32 -1.07
CA GLU A 74 3.26 -10.96 -0.57
C GLU A 74 1.93 -10.40 -0.08
N PRO A 75 1.96 -9.63 1.02
CA PRO A 75 0.74 -9.00 1.52
C PRO A 75 0.20 -7.97 0.54
N GLN A 76 -1.12 -7.83 0.55
CA GLN A 76 -1.82 -6.86 -0.29
C GLN A 76 -2.78 -6.04 0.55
N VAL A 77 -3.03 -4.81 0.11
CA VAL A 77 -4.03 -3.94 0.71
C VAL A 77 -5.15 -3.74 -0.29
N ALA A 78 -6.37 -4.04 0.14
CA ALA A 78 -7.57 -3.79 -0.66
C ALA A 78 -8.17 -2.45 -0.24
N VAL A 79 -8.36 -1.56 -1.21
CA VAL A 79 -8.98 -0.26 -0.97
C VAL A 79 -10.27 -0.20 -1.77
N ILE A 80 -11.36 0.09 -1.08
CA ILE A 80 -12.69 0.23 -1.69
C ILE A 80 -13.00 1.71 -1.84
N VAL A 81 -13.25 2.11 -3.05
CA VAL A 81 -13.56 3.51 -3.37
C VAL A 81 -14.76 3.62 -4.29
#